data_69f02f26caee610a8f606a26e59e2245
#
_entry.id   69f02f26caee610a8f606a26e59e2245
#
_cell.length_a   1.000
_cell.length_b   1.000
_cell.length_c   1.000
_cell.angle_alpha   90.00
_cell.angle_beta   90.00
_cell.angle_gamma   90.00
#
_symmetry.space_group_name_H-M   'P 1'
#
loop_
_entity.id
_entity.type
_entity.pdbx_description
1 polymer ?
#
loop_
_entity_poly.entity_id
_entity_poly.type
_entity_poly.pdbx_seq_one_letter_code
_entity_poly.pdbx_strand_id
1 'polypeptide(L)'
;MAKQSSSGTPPIVEAVDLELIEPDSRTDAQLREHARLKVLAARIRLDTQWPYLASLCYSLRIVEVEPTDVPTMAVDDGWRMYYNPYFVDTLNVEELATVLLHECMHCILQHGRRWHDIVHLGSAVNMQENPEYFHTLWNIAGDCSINETLDEMDVVWSEDVPPLRFAHFKKYGLRPNQITETAFFKLVETCVPANKLPTECDCGSVSDGRSREYELTDDDAASPRADRDQQDRVLDTVAGEISKAKDRGNIPASLSRWAEQYLDPKIDWRRQLAVNLRRAIASVAGRRDYSYVRPSRRQSAMNLAGSTVILPAMRQPAPPRVAIVADTSGSISSDELNQFIAEISGMVRAVGISQGIYVIPCDAQAHSVIRIRSQAAIGNIEFVGGGGTDMGAGIAAAAQLNPKPHIVVVLTDGYTPWPDQKPRGIEYVIAALTDKSTQSTVPSWIHTVIVED
;
A
#
# COMPACT_ATOMS: atom_id res chain seq x y z
N MET A 1 65.64 6.04 -12.08
CA MET A 1 64.88 7.17 -11.51
C MET A 1 63.52 6.62 -11.12
N ALA A 2 63.35 6.24 -9.84
CA ALA A 2 62.14 5.69 -9.28
C ALA A 2 61.33 6.85 -8.63
N LYS A 3 60.10 7.06 -9.00
CA LYS A 3 59.16 7.97 -8.33
C LYS A 3 58.57 7.24 -7.14
N GLN A 4 58.87 7.75 -5.94
CA GLN A 4 58.21 7.39 -4.69
C GLN A 4 56.77 7.95 -4.72
N SER A 5 55.79 7.07 -4.55
CA SER A 5 54.41 7.44 -4.26
C SER A 5 54.25 7.60 -2.76
N SER A 6 54.00 8.82 -2.30
CA SER A 6 53.64 9.10 -0.92
C SER A 6 52.21 8.67 -0.65
N SER A 7 52.04 7.60 0.14
CA SER A 7 50.77 7.23 0.76
C SER A 7 50.52 8.20 1.93
N GLY A 8 49.70 9.23 1.71
CA GLY A 8 49.18 10.05 2.78
C GLY A 8 48.09 9.26 3.54
N THR A 9 48.36 8.91 4.77
CA THR A 9 47.38 8.44 5.74
C THR A 9 46.38 9.59 5.99
N PRO A 10 45.06 9.37 5.94
CA PRO A 10 44.12 10.41 6.28
C PRO A 10 44.31 10.81 7.76
N PRO A 11 44.08 12.08 8.11
CA PRO A 11 44.24 12.53 9.49
C PRO A 11 43.31 11.76 10.40
N ILE A 12 43.85 11.14 11.44
CA ILE A 12 43.13 10.60 12.56
C ILE A 12 42.41 11.77 13.20
N VAL A 13 41.09 11.83 13.10
CA VAL A 13 40.28 12.75 13.89
C VAL A 13 40.46 12.30 15.34
N GLU A 14 41.20 13.06 16.12
CA GLU A 14 41.26 12.84 17.57
C GLU A 14 39.83 12.83 18.11
N ALA A 15 39.49 11.77 18.85
CA ALA A 15 38.23 11.70 19.56
C ALA A 15 38.12 12.92 20.49
N VAL A 16 37.21 13.83 20.17
CA VAL A 16 36.94 14.97 21.06
C VAL A 16 36.28 14.34 22.31
N ASP A 17 36.98 14.47 23.45
CA ASP A 17 36.46 14.08 24.74
C ASP A 17 35.24 14.96 25.07
N LEU A 18 34.06 14.47 24.81
CA LEU A 18 32.78 15.17 25.00
C LEU A 18 32.37 15.24 26.48
N GLU A 19 33.08 14.55 27.37
CA GLU A 19 32.74 14.44 28.83
C GLU A 19 33.33 15.52 29.72
N LEU A 20 34.11 16.51 29.21
CA LEU A 20 34.92 17.41 30.06
C LEU A 20 34.21 18.67 30.54
N ILE A 21 32.93 18.91 30.24
CA ILE A 21 32.23 20.11 30.73
C ILE A 21 31.02 19.66 31.57
N GLU A 22 31.00 20.02 32.86
CA GLU A 22 29.83 19.74 33.71
C GLU A 22 28.56 20.37 33.09
N PRO A 23 27.43 19.62 33.04
CA PRO A 23 26.18 20.03 32.34
C PRO A 23 25.68 21.41 32.76
N ASP A 24 25.77 21.76 34.04
CA ASP A 24 25.22 22.98 34.61
C ASP A 24 26.05 24.26 34.32
N SER A 25 27.24 24.14 33.70
CA SER A 25 28.15 25.29 33.43
C SER A 25 28.17 25.70 31.96
N ARG A 26 27.50 24.99 31.07
CA ARG A 26 27.50 25.28 29.63
C ARG A 26 26.64 26.48 29.27
N THR A 27 27.15 27.34 28.38
CA THR A 27 26.31 28.36 27.73
C THR A 27 25.33 27.72 26.74
N ASP A 28 24.24 28.40 26.40
CA ASP A 28 23.28 27.94 25.40
C ASP A 28 23.96 27.53 24.06
N ALA A 29 24.88 28.33 23.57
CA ALA A 29 25.64 28.02 22.36
C ALA A 29 26.48 26.74 22.48
N GLN A 30 27.09 26.51 23.66
CA GLN A 30 27.85 25.29 23.92
C GLN A 30 26.93 24.04 24.01
N LEU A 31 25.75 24.18 24.59
CA LEU A 31 24.74 23.12 24.64
C LEU A 31 24.28 22.73 23.22
N ARG A 32 23.92 23.72 22.40
CA ARG A 32 23.50 23.49 21.02
C ARG A 32 24.58 22.81 20.17
N GLU A 33 25.84 23.28 20.28
CA GLU A 33 26.95 22.64 19.56
C GLU A 33 27.22 21.22 20.08
N HIS A 34 27.12 20.97 21.39
CA HIS A 34 27.24 19.64 21.97
C HIS A 34 26.11 18.72 21.47
N ALA A 35 24.85 19.18 21.46
CA ALA A 35 23.71 18.43 20.93
C ALA A 35 23.92 18.10 19.44
N ARG A 36 24.40 19.05 18.62
CA ARG A 36 24.73 18.85 17.22
C ARG A 36 25.77 17.75 17.01
N LEU A 37 26.85 17.76 17.81
CA LEU A 37 27.88 16.72 17.76
C LEU A 37 27.35 15.37 18.21
N LYS A 38 26.48 15.37 19.23
CA LYS A 38 25.83 14.15 19.73
C LYS A 38 24.90 13.51 18.67
N VAL A 39 24.13 14.31 17.90
CA VAL A 39 23.35 13.81 16.76
C VAL A 39 24.26 13.16 15.70
N LEU A 40 25.40 13.77 15.39
CA LEU A 40 26.37 13.19 14.46
C LEU A 40 26.95 11.86 14.98
N ALA A 41 27.30 11.81 16.27
CA ALA A 41 27.78 10.58 16.91
C ALA A 41 26.73 9.47 16.90
N ALA A 42 25.48 9.79 17.17
CA ALA A 42 24.37 8.84 17.10
C ALA A 42 24.14 8.30 15.68
N ARG A 43 24.30 9.11 14.64
CA ARG A 43 24.26 8.66 13.23
C ARG A 43 25.39 7.69 12.91
N ILE A 44 26.62 7.95 13.39
CA ILE A 44 27.75 7.02 13.23
C ILE A 44 27.48 5.72 13.99
N ARG A 45 26.89 5.80 15.19
CA ARG A 45 26.51 4.64 15.97
C ARG A 45 25.48 3.78 15.21
N LEU A 46 24.46 4.41 14.63
CA LEU A 46 23.43 3.75 13.80
C LEU A 46 24.07 3.03 12.59
N ASP A 47 24.94 3.72 11.84
CA ASP A 47 25.65 3.15 10.70
C ASP A 47 26.51 1.94 11.11
N THR A 48 27.17 2.02 12.26
CA THR A 48 28.04 0.94 12.74
C THR A 48 27.22 -0.29 13.17
N GLN A 49 26.09 -0.09 13.83
CA GLN A 49 25.28 -1.17 14.39
C GLN A 49 24.29 -1.76 13.37
N TRP A 50 23.70 -0.90 12.52
CA TRP A 50 22.73 -1.27 11.50
C TRP A 50 23.08 -0.70 10.13
N PRO A 51 24.20 -1.15 9.53
CA PRO A 51 24.74 -0.55 8.30
C PRO A 51 23.78 -0.58 7.11
N TYR A 52 22.83 -1.51 7.09
CA TYR A 52 21.79 -1.60 6.07
C TYR A 52 20.76 -0.45 6.13
N LEU A 53 20.78 0.39 7.18
CA LEU A 53 19.95 1.58 7.31
C LEU A 53 20.74 2.89 7.11
N ALA A 54 22.05 2.80 6.89
CA ALA A 54 22.93 3.97 6.77
C ALA A 54 22.49 4.91 5.64
N SER A 55 22.13 4.36 4.47
CA SER A 55 21.67 5.15 3.31
C SER A 55 20.50 6.05 3.66
N LEU A 56 19.51 5.54 4.42
CA LEU A 56 18.39 6.33 4.89
C LEU A 56 18.81 7.36 5.93
N CYS A 57 19.53 6.93 6.97
CA CYS A 57 19.96 7.81 8.05
C CYS A 57 20.72 9.04 7.51
N TYR A 58 21.62 8.86 6.53
CA TYR A 58 22.37 9.95 5.93
C TYR A 58 21.59 10.75 4.87
N SER A 59 20.47 10.26 4.38
CA SER A 59 19.61 11.02 3.49
C SER A 59 18.74 12.06 4.22
N LEU A 60 18.51 11.87 5.52
CA LEU A 60 17.75 12.81 6.34
C LEU A 60 18.54 14.12 6.54
N ARG A 61 17.87 15.25 6.31
CA ARG A 61 18.45 16.59 6.55
C ARG A 61 18.19 17.01 7.98
N ILE A 62 19.26 17.25 8.73
CA ILE A 62 19.17 17.62 10.15
C ILE A 62 18.90 19.11 10.28
N VAL A 63 17.85 19.46 11.03
CA VAL A 63 17.40 20.83 11.29
C VAL A 63 17.26 21.02 12.80
N GLU A 64 17.98 21.99 13.35
CA GLU A 64 17.83 22.39 14.75
C GLU A 64 16.59 23.28 14.89
N VAL A 65 15.80 23.08 15.93
CA VAL A 65 14.59 23.86 16.22
C VAL A 65 14.52 24.29 17.68
N GLU A 66 13.65 25.26 17.97
CA GLU A 66 13.44 25.69 19.34
C GLU A 66 12.61 24.65 20.12
N PRO A 67 12.82 24.54 21.45
CA PRO A 67 12.09 23.58 22.29
C PRO A 67 10.56 23.75 22.30
N THR A 68 10.10 24.97 22.01
CA THR A 68 8.67 25.30 21.92
C THR A 68 8.01 24.72 20.67
N ASP A 69 8.78 24.44 19.64
CA ASP A 69 8.32 23.98 18.35
C ASP A 69 8.24 22.44 18.31
N VAL A 70 9.35 21.78 18.70
CA VAL A 70 9.44 20.33 18.79
C VAL A 70 9.97 19.96 20.17
N PRO A 71 9.19 19.27 21.02
CA PRO A 71 9.66 18.90 22.36
C PRO A 71 10.77 17.85 22.34
N THR A 72 10.80 16.98 21.34
CA THR A 72 11.74 15.86 21.19
C THR A 72 12.46 15.90 19.85
N MET A 73 12.09 15.00 18.96
CA MET A 73 12.53 14.93 17.55
C MET A 73 11.34 14.62 16.67
N ALA A 74 11.41 15.01 15.39
CA ALA A 74 10.38 14.77 14.40
C ALA A 74 10.96 14.72 12.99
N VAL A 75 10.26 14.10 12.04
CA VAL A 75 10.63 14.10 10.62
C VAL A 75 9.47 14.57 9.78
N ASP A 76 9.71 15.44 8.79
CA ASP A 76 8.68 15.83 7.84
C ASP A 76 8.60 14.87 6.64
N ASP A 77 7.56 15.05 5.83
CA ASP A 77 7.34 14.25 4.61
C ASP A 77 8.40 14.50 3.52
N GLY A 78 9.21 15.55 3.66
CA GLY A 78 10.37 15.87 2.84
C GLY A 78 11.69 15.33 3.37
N TRP A 79 11.65 14.49 4.42
CA TRP A 79 12.80 13.86 5.06
C TRP A 79 13.79 14.87 5.66
N ARG A 80 13.26 15.94 6.26
CA ARG A 80 13.99 16.82 7.16
C ARG A 80 13.71 16.38 8.59
N MET A 81 14.80 16.14 9.35
CA MET A 81 14.74 15.69 10.74
C MET A 81 15.00 16.88 11.65
N TYR A 82 13.97 17.24 12.38
CA TYR A 82 13.98 18.33 13.35
C TYR A 82 14.36 17.80 14.72
N TYR A 83 15.20 18.51 15.45
CA TYR A 83 15.58 18.10 16.78
C TYR A 83 15.65 19.29 17.75
N ASN A 84 15.22 19.04 18.97
CA ASN A 84 15.38 19.94 20.10
C ASN A 84 16.74 19.70 20.76
N PRO A 85 17.66 20.70 20.78
CA PRO A 85 19.00 20.51 21.33
C PRO A 85 19.00 20.19 22.84
N TYR A 86 18.02 20.69 23.60
CA TYR A 86 17.91 20.39 25.02
C TYR A 86 17.48 18.96 25.28
N PHE A 87 16.52 18.43 24.51
CA PHE A 87 16.15 17.03 24.56
C PHE A 87 17.31 16.11 24.18
N VAL A 88 18.01 16.42 23.09
CA VAL A 88 19.19 15.66 22.66
C VAL A 88 20.29 15.67 23.72
N ASP A 89 20.44 16.76 24.45
CA ASP A 89 21.44 16.86 25.52
C ASP A 89 21.15 15.93 26.70
N THR A 90 19.89 15.61 26.99
CA THR A 90 19.53 14.69 28.09
C THR A 90 19.84 13.23 27.78
N LEU A 91 19.87 12.83 26.51
CA LEU A 91 20.09 11.45 26.09
C LEU A 91 21.58 11.11 25.97
N ASN A 92 21.98 9.88 26.24
CA ASN A 92 23.27 9.40 25.77
C ASN A 92 23.27 9.06 24.28
N VAL A 93 24.43 8.76 23.68
CA VAL A 93 24.55 8.52 22.24
C VAL A 93 23.78 7.27 21.78
N GLU A 94 23.69 6.25 22.63
CA GLU A 94 22.99 4.98 22.30
C GLU A 94 21.48 5.19 22.33
N GLU A 95 20.96 5.87 23.35
CA GLU A 95 19.55 6.26 23.46
C GLU A 95 19.15 7.17 22.29
N LEU A 96 19.99 8.17 21.96
CA LEU A 96 19.74 9.06 20.82
C LEU A 96 19.74 8.28 19.49
N ALA A 97 20.62 7.30 19.32
CA ALA A 97 20.61 6.44 18.14
C ALA A 97 19.30 5.65 18.01
N THR A 98 18.70 5.23 19.13
CA THR A 98 17.38 4.58 19.16
C THR A 98 16.28 5.54 18.70
N VAL A 99 16.29 6.80 19.17
CA VAL A 99 15.31 7.81 18.72
C VAL A 99 15.47 8.09 17.22
N LEU A 100 16.71 8.29 16.74
CA LEU A 100 16.98 8.46 15.31
C LEU A 100 16.48 7.28 14.47
N LEU A 101 16.68 6.07 14.99
CA LEU A 101 16.22 4.86 14.32
C LEU A 101 14.69 4.79 14.26
N HIS A 102 14.01 5.21 15.33
CA HIS A 102 12.54 5.31 15.37
C HIS A 102 12.02 6.23 14.25
N GLU A 103 12.60 7.42 14.10
CA GLU A 103 12.24 8.35 13.04
C GLU A 103 12.54 7.80 11.65
N CYS A 104 13.67 7.10 11.47
CA CYS A 104 13.98 6.38 10.23
C CYS A 104 12.91 5.32 9.89
N MET A 105 12.36 4.65 10.89
CA MET A 105 11.32 3.63 10.65
C MET A 105 10.01 4.24 10.14
N HIS A 106 9.63 5.46 10.54
CA HIS A 106 8.48 6.15 9.93
C HIS A 106 8.68 6.36 8.43
N CYS A 107 9.91 6.71 7.99
CA CYS A 107 10.26 6.85 6.58
C CYS A 107 10.17 5.50 5.84
N ILE A 108 10.75 4.42 6.39
CA ILE A 108 10.73 3.07 5.81
C ILE A 108 9.30 2.58 5.65
N LEU A 109 8.51 2.67 6.71
CA LEU A 109 7.14 2.18 6.74
C LEU A 109 6.15 3.11 6.04
N GLN A 110 6.60 4.28 5.58
CA GLN A 110 5.82 5.26 4.82
C GLN A 110 4.47 5.60 5.49
N HIS A 111 4.47 5.81 6.80
CA HIS A 111 3.25 5.97 7.58
C HIS A 111 2.34 7.09 7.08
N GLY A 112 2.90 8.24 6.68
CA GLY A 112 2.11 9.34 6.12
C GLY A 112 1.42 9.00 4.79
N ARG A 113 2.10 8.24 3.90
CA ARG A 113 1.49 7.76 2.65
C ARG A 113 0.36 6.78 2.93
N ARG A 114 0.57 5.83 3.85
CA ARG A 114 -0.42 4.83 4.25
C ARG A 114 -1.63 5.46 4.93
N TRP A 115 -1.43 6.51 5.73
CA TRP A 115 -2.52 7.32 6.27
C TRP A 115 -3.38 7.95 5.18
N HIS A 116 -2.75 8.60 4.20
CA HIS A 116 -3.43 9.17 3.06
C HIS A 116 -4.29 8.14 2.31
N ASP A 117 -3.76 6.93 2.10
CA ASP A 117 -4.51 5.85 1.46
C ASP A 117 -5.74 5.42 2.27
N ILE A 118 -5.64 5.33 3.60
CA ILE A 118 -6.77 4.99 4.48
C ILE A 118 -7.87 6.04 4.39
N VAL A 119 -7.52 7.32 4.43
CA VAL A 119 -8.49 8.42 4.35
C VAL A 119 -9.22 8.43 3.00
N HIS A 120 -8.50 8.15 1.89
CA HIS A 120 -9.06 8.17 0.54
C HIS A 120 -9.81 6.88 0.15
N LEU A 121 -9.51 5.74 0.75
CA LEU A 121 -10.21 4.47 0.47
C LEU A 121 -11.64 4.41 1.03
N GLY A 122 -12.10 5.48 1.70
CA GLY A 122 -13.47 5.59 2.18
C GLY A 122 -13.77 4.59 3.29
N SER A 123 -13.11 4.73 4.42
CA SER A 123 -13.46 4.03 5.64
C SER A 123 -14.93 4.33 5.99
N ALA A 124 -15.65 3.32 6.53
CA ALA A 124 -17.02 3.49 7.01
C ALA A 124 -17.12 4.51 8.19
N VAL A 125 -15.99 5.02 8.67
CA VAL A 125 -15.87 5.97 9.76
C VAL A 125 -15.67 7.38 9.17
N ASN A 126 -16.50 8.34 9.60
CA ASN A 126 -16.36 9.73 9.19
C ASN A 126 -15.20 10.40 9.94
N MET A 127 -13.98 10.24 9.41
CA MET A 127 -12.77 10.80 10.02
C MET A 127 -12.71 12.33 9.97
N GLN A 128 -13.56 12.97 9.17
CA GLN A 128 -13.59 14.43 9.04
C GLN A 128 -14.23 15.14 10.25
N GLU A 129 -15.02 14.43 11.08
CA GLU A 129 -15.66 15.02 12.25
C GLU A 129 -14.69 15.32 13.40
N ASN A 130 -13.60 14.54 13.53
CA ASN A 130 -12.56 14.78 14.54
C ASN A 130 -11.19 14.32 14.01
N PRO A 131 -10.60 15.05 13.07
CA PRO A 131 -9.35 14.62 12.41
C PRO A 131 -8.19 14.45 13.40
N GLU A 132 -8.04 15.33 14.39
CA GLU A 132 -6.94 15.24 15.36
C GLU A 132 -6.98 13.95 16.19
N TYR A 133 -8.16 13.52 16.59
CA TYR A 133 -8.34 12.26 17.31
C TYR A 133 -7.86 11.06 16.47
N PHE A 134 -8.22 11.01 15.19
CA PHE A 134 -7.84 9.92 14.31
C PHE A 134 -6.34 9.95 13.96
N HIS A 135 -5.75 11.13 13.78
CA HIS A 135 -4.30 11.27 13.64
C HIS A 135 -3.56 10.75 14.87
N THR A 136 -4.02 11.11 16.07
CA THR A 136 -3.42 10.60 17.32
C THR A 136 -3.50 9.07 17.40
N LEU A 137 -4.64 8.46 17.07
CA LEU A 137 -4.76 6.99 17.05
C LEU A 137 -3.84 6.34 16.03
N TRP A 138 -3.67 6.98 14.87
CA TRP A 138 -2.76 6.49 13.83
C TRP A 138 -1.31 6.56 14.28
N ASN A 139 -0.86 7.68 14.87
CA ASN A 139 0.49 7.84 15.39
C ASN A 139 0.78 6.81 16.49
N ILE A 140 -0.13 6.63 17.44
CA ILE A 140 0.01 5.59 18.48
C ILE A 140 0.16 4.20 17.86
N ALA A 141 -0.65 3.86 16.85
CA ALA A 141 -0.57 2.55 16.21
C ALA A 141 0.76 2.37 15.45
N GLY A 142 1.25 3.44 14.81
CA GLY A 142 2.53 3.49 14.12
C GLY A 142 3.69 3.30 15.09
N ASP A 143 3.73 4.10 16.16
CA ASP A 143 4.79 4.05 17.18
C ASP A 143 4.85 2.69 17.88
N CYS A 144 3.70 2.11 18.24
CA CYS A 144 3.68 0.77 18.81
C CYS A 144 4.26 -0.28 17.86
N SER A 145 3.95 -0.19 16.56
CA SER A 145 4.46 -1.11 15.54
C SER A 145 5.97 -0.96 15.35
N ILE A 146 6.46 0.29 15.32
CA ILE A 146 7.89 0.60 15.23
C ILE A 146 8.61 0.07 16.45
N ASN A 147 8.16 0.45 17.65
CA ASN A 147 8.86 0.16 18.89
C ASN A 147 8.98 -1.35 19.16
N GLU A 148 7.96 -2.15 18.80
CA GLU A 148 8.08 -3.61 18.85
C GLU A 148 9.10 -4.16 17.84
N THR A 149 9.24 -3.54 16.67
CA THR A 149 10.30 -3.91 15.72
C THR A 149 11.69 -3.54 16.27
N LEU A 150 11.81 -2.38 16.92
CA LEU A 150 13.06 -1.92 17.51
C LEU A 150 13.46 -2.80 18.71
N ASP A 151 12.50 -3.31 19.49
CA ASP A 151 12.78 -4.27 20.55
C ASP A 151 13.48 -5.55 20.05
N GLU A 152 13.26 -5.94 18.77
CA GLU A 152 13.97 -7.06 18.15
C GLU A 152 15.40 -6.69 17.70
N MET A 153 15.76 -5.38 17.70
CA MET A 153 17.05 -4.87 17.20
C MET A 153 18.09 -4.60 18.26
N ASP A 154 17.85 -4.99 19.50
CA ASP A 154 18.75 -4.77 20.64
C ASP A 154 19.14 -3.31 20.84
N VAL A 155 18.12 -2.42 20.83
CA VAL A 155 18.26 -0.97 21.02
C VAL A 155 18.30 -0.62 22.51
N VAL A 156 18.83 0.56 22.84
CA VAL A 156 18.85 1.11 24.20
C VAL A 156 17.77 2.17 24.33
N TRP A 157 16.74 1.90 25.14
CA TRP A 157 15.69 2.86 25.46
C TRP A 157 16.08 3.74 26.64
N SER A 158 15.74 5.03 26.55
CA SER A 158 15.85 5.93 27.71
C SER A 158 14.77 5.62 28.75
N GLU A 159 15.14 5.67 30.05
CA GLU A 159 14.17 5.53 31.14
C GLU A 159 13.22 6.74 31.21
N ASP A 160 13.68 7.92 30.82
CA ASP A 160 12.90 9.16 30.82
C ASP A 160 11.89 9.24 29.66
N VAL A 161 12.13 8.50 28.56
CA VAL A 161 11.26 8.46 27.38
C VAL A 161 10.91 7.00 27.04
N PRO A 162 10.03 6.36 27.83
CA PRO A 162 9.66 4.97 27.62
C PRO A 162 8.87 4.81 26.32
N PRO A 163 9.19 3.79 25.49
CA PRO A 163 8.50 3.59 24.23
C PRO A 163 7.05 3.14 24.40
N LEU A 164 6.17 3.59 23.53
CA LEU A 164 4.82 3.05 23.44
C LEU A 164 4.85 1.65 22.85
N ARG A 165 4.05 0.74 23.42
CA ARG A 165 3.91 -0.66 22.97
C ARG A 165 2.46 -1.07 22.94
N PHE A 166 2.09 -2.03 22.10
CA PHE A 166 0.73 -2.58 22.05
C PHE A 166 0.26 -3.11 23.41
N ALA A 167 1.17 -3.56 24.26
CA ALA A 167 0.86 -4.02 25.61
C ALA A 167 0.15 -2.95 26.46
N HIS A 168 0.46 -1.67 26.29
CA HIS A 168 -0.19 -0.55 26.99
C HIS A 168 -1.67 -0.40 26.62
N PHE A 169 -2.04 -0.87 25.41
CA PHE A 169 -3.38 -0.79 24.85
C PHE A 169 -4.11 -2.14 24.81
N LYS A 170 -3.61 -3.16 25.53
CA LYS A 170 -4.20 -4.50 25.58
C LYS A 170 -5.69 -4.50 25.96
N LYS A 171 -6.10 -3.58 26.85
CA LYS A 171 -7.52 -3.41 27.24
C LYS A 171 -8.44 -2.98 26.10
N TYR A 172 -7.87 -2.40 25.03
CA TYR A 172 -8.57 -2.02 23.81
C TYR A 172 -8.44 -3.08 22.70
N GLY A 173 -7.95 -4.27 23.05
CA GLY A 173 -7.88 -5.41 22.14
C GLY A 173 -6.65 -5.46 21.25
N LEU A 174 -5.65 -4.59 21.48
CA LEU A 174 -4.40 -4.67 20.76
C LEU A 174 -3.57 -5.89 21.21
N ARG A 175 -2.84 -6.46 20.26
CA ARG A 175 -1.97 -7.64 20.44
C ARG A 175 -0.58 -7.32 19.88
N PRO A 176 0.48 -7.98 20.36
CA PRO A 176 1.81 -7.85 19.77
C PRO A 176 1.84 -8.21 18.28
N ASN A 177 2.81 -7.66 17.57
CA ASN A 177 3.09 -7.93 16.15
C ASN A 177 1.92 -7.63 15.20
N GLN A 178 1.14 -6.59 15.48
CA GLN A 178 0.10 -6.10 14.59
C GLN A 178 0.67 -5.07 13.61
N ILE A 179 0.14 -5.07 12.38
CA ILE A 179 0.39 -3.96 11.45
C ILE A 179 -0.37 -2.72 11.88
N THR A 180 0.16 -1.56 11.54
CA THR A 180 -0.38 -0.24 11.94
C THR A 180 -1.86 -0.09 11.64
N GLU A 181 -2.33 -0.48 10.43
CA GLU A 181 -3.75 -0.38 10.04
C GLU A 181 -4.66 -1.22 10.93
N THR A 182 -4.25 -2.46 11.22
CA THR A 182 -5.06 -3.36 12.07
C THR A 182 -5.19 -2.79 13.48
N ALA A 183 -4.09 -2.27 14.03
CA ALA A 183 -4.08 -1.64 15.34
C ALA A 183 -4.93 -0.36 15.35
N PHE A 184 -4.78 0.50 14.36
CA PHE A 184 -5.56 1.72 14.21
C PHE A 184 -7.06 1.45 14.15
N PHE A 185 -7.52 0.56 13.25
CA PHE A 185 -8.94 0.24 13.16
C PHE A 185 -9.48 -0.39 14.45
N LYS A 186 -8.65 -1.15 15.17
CA LYS A 186 -9.05 -1.71 16.45
C LYS A 186 -9.22 -0.63 17.53
N LEU A 187 -8.33 0.36 17.58
CA LEU A 187 -8.46 1.51 18.47
C LEU A 187 -9.72 2.34 18.14
N VAL A 188 -10.00 2.54 16.86
CA VAL A 188 -11.23 3.21 16.39
C VAL A 188 -12.48 2.44 16.80
N GLU A 189 -12.52 1.12 16.54
CA GLU A 189 -13.65 0.24 16.88
C GLU A 189 -13.95 0.27 18.39
N THR A 190 -12.93 0.31 19.22
CA THR A 190 -13.07 0.31 20.68
C THR A 190 -13.32 1.69 21.28
N CYS A 191 -13.39 2.73 20.47
CA CYS A 191 -13.66 4.12 20.87
C CYS A 191 -12.81 4.55 22.07
N VAL A 192 -11.48 4.50 21.93
CA VAL A 192 -10.55 4.88 23.00
C VAL A 192 -10.83 6.33 23.43
N PRO A 193 -11.07 6.61 24.73
CA PRO A 193 -11.34 7.98 25.16
C PRO A 193 -10.13 8.89 24.93
N ALA A 194 -10.34 10.10 24.38
CA ALA A 194 -9.28 11.05 24.07
C ALA A 194 -8.39 11.39 25.31
N ASN A 195 -8.99 11.46 26.50
CA ASN A 195 -8.27 11.71 27.75
C ASN A 195 -7.42 10.53 28.26
N LYS A 196 -7.41 9.43 27.54
CA LYS A 196 -6.56 8.25 27.79
C LYS A 196 -5.49 8.05 26.76
N LEU A 197 -5.41 8.94 25.78
CA LEU A 197 -4.36 8.95 24.77
C LEU A 197 -3.15 9.73 25.30
N PRO A 198 -1.92 9.28 25.00
CA PRO A 198 -0.72 10.08 25.28
C PRO A 198 -0.77 11.38 24.46
N THR A 199 -0.28 12.46 25.05
CA THR A 199 -0.28 13.80 24.44
C THR A 199 1.01 14.10 23.68
N GLU A 200 2.03 13.26 23.80
CA GLU A 200 3.41 13.53 23.34
C GLU A 200 3.85 12.68 22.14
N CYS A 201 2.92 12.11 21.37
CA CYS A 201 3.25 11.33 20.18
C CYS A 201 3.13 12.20 18.93
N ASP A 202 4.13 13.02 18.66
CA ASP A 202 4.21 13.76 17.38
C ASP A 202 5.58 13.57 16.74
N CYS A 203 5.64 12.68 15.75
CA CYS A 203 6.81 12.39 14.94
C CYS A 203 6.87 13.20 13.64
N GLY A 204 6.08 14.28 13.50
CA GLY A 204 6.02 15.14 12.31
C GLY A 204 5.18 14.58 11.17
N SER A 205 5.20 15.27 10.03
CA SER A 205 4.34 14.92 8.87
C SER A 205 4.68 13.60 8.21
N VAL A 206 5.88 13.05 8.45
CA VAL A 206 6.23 11.70 7.96
C VAL A 206 5.33 10.62 8.55
N SER A 207 4.80 10.83 9.76
CA SER A 207 3.98 9.85 10.49
C SER A 207 2.52 9.83 10.03
N ASP A 208 1.92 11.01 9.74
CA ASP A 208 0.49 11.14 9.47
C ASP A 208 0.13 12.04 8.28
N GLY A 209 1.11 12.53 7.53
CA GLY A 209 0.92 13.38 6.35
C GLY A 209 0.42 14.79 6.63
N ARG A 210 0.32 15.22 7.91
CA ARG A 210 -0.11 16.55 8.29
C ARG A 210 1.09 17.45 8.58
N SER A 211 1.28 18.52 7.79
CA SER A 211 2.35 19.50 8.02
C SER A 211 2.13 20.24 9.34
N ARG A 212 3.24 20.52 10.05
CA ARG A 212 3.30 21.30 11.29
C ARG A 212 3.80 22.71 11.01
N GLU A 213 3.50 23.65 11.91
CA GLU A 213 3.91 25.05 11.77
C GLU A 213 5.43 25.23 11.81
N TYR A 214 6.15 24.33 12.49
CA TYR A 214 7.61 24.35 12.58
C TYR A 214 8.32 23.75 11.35
N GLU A 215 7.60 23.02 10.51
CA GLU A 215 8.18 22.42 9.33
C GLU A 215 8.54 23.48 8.28
N LEU A 216 9.75 23.42 7.76
CA LEU A 216 10.26 24.35 6.76
C LEU A 216 9.43 24.27 5.47
N THR A 217 9.29 25.41 4.79
CA THR A 217 8.62 25.46 3.50
C THR A 217 9.44 24.78 2.40
N ASP A 218 8.81 24.49 1.26
CA ASP A 218 9.46 23.83 0.12
C ASP A 218 10.59 24.67 -0.50
N ASP A 219 10.56 26.01 -0.30
CA ASP A 219 11.51 26.97 -0.90
C ASP A 219 12.77 27.20 -0.04
N ASP A 220 12.93 26.50 1.10
CA ASP A 220 14.11 26.66 1.94
C ASP A 220 15.35 26.03 1.29
N ALA A 221 16.20 26.89 0.71
CA ALA A 221 17.41 26.48 0.01
C ALA A 221 18.49 25.90 0.94
N ALA A 222 18.45 26.21 2.25
CA ALA A 222 19.43 25.71 3.21
C ALA A 222 19.17 24.26 3.61
N SER A 223 17.92 23.86 3.58
CA SER A 223 17.48 22.48 3.91
C SER A 223 16.48 21.97 2.89
N PRO A 224 16.91 21.67 1.65
CA PRO A 224 16.01 21.21 0.60
C PRO A 224 15.35 19.88 0.99
N ARG A 225 14.05 19.77 0.73
CA ARG A 225 13.30 18.52 0.92
C ARG A 225 13.74 17.46 -0.09
N ALA A 226 13.71 16.21 0.29
CA ALA A 226 13.82 15.10 -0.63
C ALA A 226 12.51 14.94 -1.42
N ASP A 227 12.61 14.96 -2.76
CA ASP A 227 11.47 14.63 -3.59
C ASP A 227 11.14 13.10 -3.57
N ARG A 228 9.97 12.73 -4.09
CA ARG A 228 9.52 11.33 -4.05
C ARG A 228 10.48 10.38 -4.77
N ASP A 229 11.04 10.80 -5.89
CA ASP A 229 11.97 9.96 -6.65
C ASP A 229 13.28 9.74 -5.88
N GLN A 230 13.71 10.74 -5.09
CA GLN A 230 14.87 10.60 -4.20
C GLN A 230 14.56 9.66 -3.04
N GLN A 231 13.40 9.80 -2.41
CA GLN A 231 12.93 8.93 -1.34
C GLN A 231 12.84 7.48 -1.82
N ASP A 232 12.19 7.23 -2.96
CA ASP A 232 12.02 5.90 -3.51
C ASP A 232 13.39 5.26 -3.85
N ARG A 233 14.36 6.00 -4.43
CA ARG A 233 15.73 5.48 -4.66
C ARG A 233 16.47 5.09 -3.37
N VAL A 234 16.29 5.86 -2.30
CA VAL A 234 16.89 5.50 -1.00
C VAL A 234 16.23 4.25 -0.43
N LEU A 235 14.89 4.15 -0.50
CA LEU A 235 14.17 2.96 -0.03
C LEU A 235 14.52 1.72 -0.86
N ASP A 236 14.69 1.83 -2.17
CA ASP A 236 15.21 0.74 -3.03
C ASP A 236 16.59 0.27 -2.56
N THR A 237 17.47 1.23 -2.21
CA THR A 237 18.80 0.91 -1.71
C THR A 237 18.72 0.18 -0.37
N VAL A 238 17.95 0.71 0.58
CA VAL A 238 17.76 0.12 1.92
C VAL A 238 17.16 -1.28 1.82
N ALA A 239 16.12 -1.47 1.02
CA ALA A 239 15.49 -2.77 0.82
C ALA A 239 16.48 -3.78 0.22
N GLY A 240 17.29 -3.34 -0.76
CA GLY A 240 18.35 -4.16 -1.36
C GLY A 240 19.45 -4.53 -0.36
N GLU A 241 19.84 -3.62 0.54
CA GLU A 241 20.84 -3.88 1.59
C GLU A 241 20.30 -4.82 2.67
N ILE A 242 19.06 -4.65 3.09
CA ILE A 242 18.36 -5.58 4.01
C ILE A 242 18.29 -6.97 3.40
N SER A 243 17.88 -7.09 2.13
CA SER A 243 17.79 -8.38 1.45
C SER A 243 19.16 -9.11 1.38
N LYS A 244 20.24 -8.38 1.09
CA LYS A 244 21.62 -8.94 1.07
C LYS A 244 22.14 -9.30 2.45
N ALA A 245 21.70 -8.61 3.50
CA ALA A 245 22.14 -8.84 4.87
C ALA A 245 21.30 -9.89 5.61
N LYS A 246 20.20 -10.37 5.03
CA LYS A 246 19.27 -11.36 5.62
C LYS A 246 19.98 -12.62 6.14
N ASP A 247 20.96 -13.12 5.39
CA ASP A 247 21.71 -14.34 5.75
C ASP A 247 22.70 -14.12 6.92
N ARG A 248 22.91 -12.88 7.36
CA ARG A 248 23.83 -12.54 8.45
C ARG A 248 23.20 -12.59 9.85
N GLY A 249 21.90 -12.90 9.94
CA GLY A 249 21.23 -13.27 11.20
C GLY A 249 20.83 -12.12 12.13
N ASN A 250 21.03 -10.85 11.76
CA ASN A 250 20.82 -9.69 12.66
C ASN A 250 19.72 -8.74 12.20
N ILE A 251 18.80 -9.20 11.33
CA ILE A 251 17.72 -8.35 10.81
C ILE A 251 16.39 -8.82 11.37
N PRO A 252 15.56 -7.92 11.94
CA PRO A 252 14.20 -8.24 12.36
C PRO A 252 13.39 -8.89 11.24
N ALA A 253 12.57 -9.87 11.60
CA ALA A 253 11.71 -10.55 10.64
C ALA A 253 10.71 -9.60 9.96
N SER A 254 10.29 -8.55 10.67
CA SER A 254 9.43 -7.48 10.16
C SER A 254 10.10 -6.68 9.04
N LEU A 255 11.37 -6.27 9.21
CA LEU A 255 12.14 -5.56 8.19
C LEU A 255 12.48 -6.43 6.99
N SER A 256 12.80 -7.72 7.22
CA SER A 256 13.04 -8.66 6.13
C SER A 256 11.80 -8.83 5.25
N ARG A 257 10.62 -9.00 5.86
CA ARG A 257 9.34 -9.06 5.13
C ARG A 257 9.02 -7.76 4.38
N TRP A 258 9.28 -6.60 5.03
CA TRP A 258 9.11 -5.32 4.37
C TRP A 258 9.99 -5.21 3.11
N ALA A 259 11.26 -5.54 3.20
CA ALA A 259 12.19 -5.47 2.07
C ALA A 259 11.78 -6.42 0.93
N GLU A 260 11.33 -7.64 1.24
CA GLU A 260 10.80 -8.58 0.25
C GLU A 260 9.56 -8.00 -0.45
N GLN A 261 8.60 -7.46 0.31
CA GLN A 261 7.39 -6.85 -0.25
C GLN A 261 7.68 -5.58 -1.04
N TYR A 262 8.70 -4.82 -0.65
CA TYR A 262 9.08 -3.59 -1.32
C TYR A 262 9.80 -3.86 -2.65
N LEU A 263 10.73 -4.83 -2.67
CA LEU A 263 11.49 -5.22 -3.88
C LEU A 263 10.66 -6.05 -4.88
N ASP A 264 9.75 -6.85 -4.38
CA ASP A 264 8.81 -7.64 -5.20
C ASP A 264 7.38 -7.41 -4.69
N PRO A 265 6.79 -6.23 -5.01
CA PRO A 265 5.46 -5.88 -4.54
C PRO A 265 4.45 -6.88 -5.11
N LYS A 266 3.98 -7.78 -4.26
CA LYS A 266 2.84 -8.62 -4.61
C LYS A 266 1.64 -7.70 -4.81
N ILE A 267 1.29 -7.49 -6.06
CA ILE A 267 0.14 -6.69 -6.42
C ILE A 267 -1.09 -7.48 -5.99
N ASP A 268 -1.90 -6.91 -5.09
CA ASP A 268 -3.19 -7.52 -4.74
C ASP A 268 -4.06 -7.67 -6.01
N TRP A 269 -3.98 -8.83 -6.61
CA TRP A 269 -4.70 -9.16 -7.82
C TRP A 269 -6.21 -8.98 -7.66
N ARG A 270 -6.74 -9.20 -6.44
CA ARG A 270 -8.15 -9.01 -6.11
C ARG A 270 -8.54 -7.55 -6.28
N ARG A 271 -7.70 -6.63 -5.81
CA ARG A 271 -7.90 -5.18 -5.97
C ARG A 271 -7.81 -4.77 -7.45
N GLN A 272 -6.81 -5.26 -8.18
CA GLN A 272 -6.67 -4.98 -9.62
C GLN A 272 -7.87 -5.52 -10.42
N LEU A 273 -8.25 -6.76 -10.17
CA LEU A 273 -9.40 -7.38 -10.82
C LEU A 273 -10.69 -6.61 -10.51
N ALA A 274 -10.91 -6.21 -9.25
CA ALA A 274 -12.06 -5.41 -8.84
C ALA A 274 -12.09 -4.04 -9.54
N VAL A 275 -10.96 -3.36 -9.68
CA VAL A 275 -10.85 -2.08 -10.42
C VAL A 275 -11.19 -2.27 -11.89
N ASN A 276 -10.61 -3.26 -12.55
CA ASN A 276 -10.86 -3.56 -13.95
C ASN A 276 -12.33 -3.96 -14.19
N LEU A 277 -12.88 -4.78 -13.31
CA LEU A 277 -14.28 -5.22 -13.39
C LEU A 277 -15.26 -4.06 -13.16
N ARG A 278 -15.02 -3.18 -12.16
CA ARG A 278 -15.83 -1.96 -11.93
C ARG A 278 -15.78 -1.03 -13.13
N ARG A 279 -14.60 -0.81 -13.71
CA ARG A 279 -14.43 0.03 -14.91
C ARG A 279 -15.20 -0.55 -16.10
N ALA A 280 -15.10 -1.85 -16.33
CA ALA A 280 -15.84 -2.54 -17.38
C ALA A 280 -17.36 -2.47 -17.17
N ILE A 281 -17.83 -2.69 -15.94
CA ILE A 281 -19.25 -2.58 -15.57
C ILE A 281 -19.76 -1.17 -15.76
N ALA A 282 -19.03 -0.16 -15.32
CA ALA A 282 -19.42 1.25 -15.45
C ALA A 282 -19.50 1.69 -16.91
N SER A 283 -18.58 1.23 -17.75
CA SER A 283 -18.61 1.49 -19.21
C SER A 283 -19.84 0.89 -19.89
N VAL A 284 -20.22 -0.33 -19.51
CA VAL A 284 -21.42 -0.99 -20.06
C VAL A 284 -22.70 -0.34 -19.52
N ALA A 285 -22.76 -0.09 -18.20
CA ALA A 285 -23.94 0.49 -17.54
C ALA A 285 -24.17 1.97 -17.90
N GLY A 286 -23.12 2.69 -18.26
CA GLY A 286 -23.19 4.12 -18.63
C GLY A 286 -23.78 4.38 -20.01
N ARG A 287 -23.92 3.38 -20.86
CA ARG A 287 -24.44 3.53 -22.21
C ARG A 287 -25.93 3.73 -22.21
N ARG A 288 -26.37 4.97 -22.28
CA ARG A 288 -27.76 5.34 -22.53
C ARG A 288 -27.99 5.41 -24.03
N ASP A 289 -29.00 4.71 -24.53
CA ASP A 289 -29.36 4.72 -25.94
C ASP A 289 -30.79 5.20 -26.14
N TYR A 290 -31.08 5.79 -27.28
CA TYR A 290 -32.41 6.20 -27.65
C TYR A 290 -33.18 4.98 -28.21
N SER A 291 -34.41 4.79 -27.76
CA SER A 291 -35.29 3.73 -28.24
C SER A 291 -36.56 4.34 -28.81
N TYR A 292 -36.89 3.93 -30.04
CA TYR A 292 -38.12 4.29 -30.70
C TYR A 292 -39.23 3.24 -30.47
N VAL A 293 -38.93 2.15 -29.75
CA VAL A 293 -39.92 1.09 -29.41
C VAL A 293 -40.99 1.60 -28.44
N ARG A 294 -40.64 2.58 -27.62
CA ARG A 294 -41.57 3.32 -26.75
C ARG A 294 -41.44 4.82 -27.04
N PRO A 295 -42.54 5.53 -27.29
CA PRO A 295 -42.50 6.96 -27.42
C PRO A 295 -42.10 7.61 -26.09
N SER A 296 -41.39 8.74 -26.17
CA SER A 296 -41.03 9.54 -25.01
C SER A 296 -42.29 9.96 -24.22
N ARG A 297 -42.19 10.13 -22.91
CA ARG A 297 -43.28 10.71 -22.08
C ARG A 297 -43.67 12.12 -22.54
N ARG A 298 -42.82 12.83 -23.27
CA ARG A 298 -43.06 14.14 -23.85
C ARG A 298 -43.78 14.09 -25.22
N GLN A 299 -44.03 12.89 -25.76
CA GLN A 299 -44.67 12.72 -27.07
C GLN A 299 -46.05 13.31 -27.12
N SER A 300 -46.83 13.16 -26.04
CA SER A 300 -48.20 13.74 -25.97
C SER A 300 -48.17 15.25 -26.10
N ALA A 301 -47.21 15.95 -25.49
CA ALA A 301 -47.09 17.39 -25.62
C ALA A 301 -46.72 17.82 -27.04
N MET A 302 -45.89 17.07 -27.73
CA MET A 302 -45.53 17.31 -29.14
C MET A 302 -46.70 17.05 -30.07
N ASN A 303 -47.52 16.04 -29.81
CA ASN A 303 -48.74 15.78 -30.58
C ASN A 303 -49.78 16.90 -30.43
N LEU A 304 -49.94 17.42 -29.22
CA LEU A 304 -50.80 18.59 -28.93
C LEU A 304 -50.31 19.86 -29.67
N ALA A 305 -49.02 20.00 -29.87
CA ALA A 305 -48.42 21.09 -30.64
C ALA A 305 -48.48 20.88 -32.20
N GLY A 306 -49.15 19.80 -32.67
CA GLY A 306 -49.28 19.51 -34.09
C GLY A 306 -48.02 18.95 -34.75
N SER A 307 -47.03 18.52 -33.99
CA SER A 307 -45.77 17.97 -34.52
C SER A 307 -45.94 16.50 -34.88
N THR A 308 -45.40 16.12 -36.08
CA THR A 308 -45.31 14.75 -36.54
C THR A 308 -44.02 14.05 -36.13
N VAL A 309 -43.16 14.72 -35.35
CA VAL A 309 -41.85 14.17 -34.94
C VAL A 309 -42.07 13.18 -33.80
N ILE A 310 -41.53 11.96 -33.96
CA ILE A 310 -41.52 10.94 -32.92
C ILE A 310 -40.29 11.15 -32.03
N LEU A 311 -40.50 11.44 -30.74
CA LEU A 311 -39.44 11.59 -29.76
C LEU A 311 -39.05 10.22 -29.19
N PRO A 312 -37.75 9.83 -29.25
CA PRO A 312 -37.31 8.57 -28.67
C PRO A 312 -37.38 8.65 -27.14
N ALA A 313 -37.66 7.51 -26.52
CA ALA A 313 -37.47 7.33 -25.09
C ALA A 313 -36.01 6.97 -24.79
N MET A 314 -35.49 7.39 -23.65
CA MET A 314 -34.21 6.88 -23.16
C MET A 314 -34.41 5.46 -22.65
N ARG A 315 -33.64 4.52 -23.20
CA ARG A 315 -33.56 3.15 -22.71
C ARG A 315 -32.50 3.08 -21.61
N GLN A 316 -32.89 2.58 -20.44
CA GLN A 316 -31.90 2.14 -19.46
C GLN A 316 -31.27 0.85 -20.01
N PRO A 317 -29.94 0.76 -20.09
CA PRO A 317 -29.26 -0.46 -20.50
C PRO A 317 -29.63 -1.59 -19.53
N ALA A 318 -29.66 -2.82 -20.04
CA ALA A 318 -29.76 -3.99 -19.19
C ALA A 318 -28.51 -4.05 -18.29
N PRO A 319 -28.64 -4.57 -17.06
CA PRO A 319 -27.48 -4.72 -16.19
C PRO A 319 -26.40 -5.55 -16.91
N PRO A 320 -25.11 -5.19 -16.71
CA PRO A 320 -24.01 -5.92 -17.34
C PRO A 320 -24.05 -7.41 -17.00
N ARG A 321 -23.73 -8.25 -17.94
CA ARG A 321 -23.63 -9.71 -17.78
C ARG A 321 -22.16 -10.11 -17.82
N VAL A 322 -21.77 -11.00 -16.91
CA VAL A 322 -20.40 -11.47 -16.75
C VAL A 322 -20.37 -12.98 -17.01
N ALA A 323 -19.38 -13.44 -17.76
CA ALA A 323 -19.04 -14.85 -17.88
C ALA A 323 -17.59 -15.07 -17.42
N ILE A 324 -17.34 -16.22 -16.81
CA ILE A 324 -16.01 -16.68 -16.41
C ILE A 324 -15.66 -17.87 -17.30
N VAL A 325 -14.53 -17.81 -17.97
CA VAL A 325 -13.91 -18.97 -18.64
C VAL A 325 -12.85 -19.49 -17.69
N ALA A 326 -13.02 -20.69 -17.21
CA ALA A 326 -12.13 -21.31 -16.23
C ALA A 326 -11.32 -22.40 -16.90
N ASP A 327 -10.00 -22.26 -16.88
CA ASP A 327 -9.06 -23.27 -17.34
C ASP A 327 -9.13 -24.49 -16.42
N THR A 328 -9.48 -25.63 -16.99
CA THR A 328 -9.58 -26.91 -16.28
C THR A 328 -8.45 -27.85 -16.67
N SER A 329 -7.36 -27.35 -17.22
CA SER A 329 -6.13 -28.11 -17.45
C SER A 329 -5.52 -28.59 -16.14
N GLY A 330 -4.68 -29.61 -16.20
CA GLY A 330 -4.12 -30.26 -15.00
C GLY A 330 -3.17 -29.40 -14.17
N SER A 331 -2.87 -28.17 -14.60
CA SER A 331 -1.99 -27.19 -13.90
C SER A 331 -2.69 -26.43 -12.79
N ILE A 332 -4.06 -26.34 -12.82
CA ILE A 332 -4.85 -25.57 -11.85
C ILE A 332 -5.73 -26.53 -11.04
N SER A 333 -5.69 -26.44 -9.71
CA SER A 333 -6.50 -27.27 -8.84
C SER A 333 -7.96 -26.85 -8.79
N SER A 334 -8.89 -27.80 -8.55
CA SER A 334 -10.31 -27.50 -8.43
C SER A 334 -10.62 -26.56 -7.25
N ASP A 335 -9.83 -26.61 -6.19
CA ASP A 335 -10.00 -25.75 -5.01
C ASP A 335 -9.64 -24.30 -5.33
N GLU A 336 -8.55 -24.06 -6.03
CA GLU A 336 -8.14 -22.73 -6.52
C GLU A 336 -9.20 -22.15 -7.46
N LEU A 337 -9.71 -22.95 -8.40
CA LEU A 337 -10.81 -22.54 -9.28
C LEU A 337 -12.06 -22.12 -8.52
N ASN A 338 -12.47 -22.92 -7.53
CA ASN A 338 -13.63 -22.61 -6.71
C ASN A 338 -13.45 -21.34 -5.89
N GLN A 339 -12.27 -21.14 -5.30
CA GLN A 339 -11.91 -19.91 -4.57
C GLN A 339 -11.96 -18.70 -5.48
N PHE A 340 -11.38 -18.78 -6.67
CA PHE A 340 -11.35 -17.69 -7.63
C PHE A 340 -12.76 -17.31 -8.12
N ILE A 341 -13.60 -18.30 -8.44
CA ILE A 341 -14.99 -18.08 -8.84
C ILE A 341 -15.80 -17.45 -7.70
N ALA A 342 -15.54 -17.84 -6.44
CA ALA A 342 -16.17 -17.24 -5.28
C ALA A 342 -15.83 -15.77 -5.13
N GLU A 343 -14.54 -15.40 -5.31
CA GLU A 343 -14.05 -14.03 -5.27
C GLU A 343 -14.70 -13.17 -6.36
N ILE A 344 -14.68 -13.60 -7.63
CA ILE A 344 -15.32 -12.87 -8.73
C ILE A 344 -16.83 -12.72 -8.48
N SER A 345 -17.47 -13.78 -8.00
CA SER A 345 -18.90 -13.75 -7.69
C SER A 345 -19.23 -12.73 -6.60
N GLY A 346 -18.36 -12.62 -5.58
CA GLY A 346 -18.43 -11.60 -4.54
C GLY A 346 -18.30 -10.18 -5.12
N MET A 347 -17.28 -9.94 -5.94
CA MET A 347 -17.04 -8.65 -6.60
C MET A 347 -18.20 -8.22 -7.50
N VAL A 348 -18.73 -9.13 -8.31
CA VAL A 348 -19.85 -8.86 -9.23
C VAL A 348 -21.13 -8.50 -8.47
N ARG A 349 -21.39 -9.14 -7.33
CA ARG A 349 -22.53 -8.80 -6.47
C ARG A 349 -22.36 -7.48 -5.76
N ALA A 350 -21.16 -7.18 -5.26
CA ALA A 350 -20.86 -5.90 -4.62
C ALA A 350 -21.14 -4.71 -5.54
N VAL A 351 -21.09 -4.90 -6.86
CA VAL A 351 -21.44 -3.90 -7.88
C VAL A 351 -22.92 -3.94 -8.30
N GLY A 352 -23.76 -4.73 -7.62
CA GLY A 352 -25.21 -4.75 -7.82
C GLY A 352 -25.71 -5.64 -8.98
N ILE A 353 -24.88 -6.54 -9.50
CA ILE A 353 -25.29 -7.48 -10.55
C ILE A 353 -25.94 -8.73 -9.91
N SER A 354 -27.27 -8.83 -9.99
CA SER A 354 -28.06 -9.90 -9.39
C SER A 354 -28.43 -11.05 -10.35
N GLN A 355 -28.11 -10.92 -11.64
CA GLN A 355 -28.58 -11.87 -12.67
C GLN A 355 -27.85 -13.22 -12.70
N GLY A 356 -26.83 -13.41 -11.86
CA GLY A 356 -25.97 -14.59 -11.86
C GLY A 356 -24.82 -14.48 -12.87
N ILE A 357 -23.87 -15.38 -12.72
CA ILE A 357 -22.64 -15.44 -13.52
C ILE A 357 -22.66 -16.74 -14.31
N TYR A 358 -22.18 -16.72 -15.54
CA TYR A 358 -21.95 -17.91 -16.33
C TYR A 358 -20.51 -18.38 -16.13
N VAL A 359 -20.31 -19.65 -15.83
CA VAL A 359 -19.00 -20.30 -15.77
C VAL A 359 -18.89 -21.31 -16.88
N ILE A 360 -17.83 -21.24 -17.64
CA ILE A 360 -17.52 -22.08 -18.79
C ILE A 360 -16.20 -22.77 -18.48
N PRO A 361 -16.24 -24.03 -18.00
CA PRO A 361 -15.04 -24.83 -17.88
C PRO A 361 -14.45 -25.07 -19.28
N CYS A 362 -13.18 -24.92 -19.44
CA CYS A 362 -12.49 -25.02 -20.72
C CYS A 362 -11.13 -25.70 -20.56
N ASP A 363 -10.89 -26.74 -21.35
CA ASP A 363 -9.58 -27.32 -21.59
C ASP A 363 -9.21 -27.15 -23.09
N ALA A 364 -8.97 -28.19 -23.82
CA ALA A 364 -8.82 -28.12 -25.28
C ALA A 364 -10.15 -27.72 -26.00
N GLN A 365 -11.27 -27.75 -25.28
CA GLN A 365 -12.58 -27.35 -25.76
C GLN A 365 -13.43 -26.78 -24.62
N ALA A 366 -14.45 -25.99 -24.96
CA ALA A 366 -15.40 -25.48 -23.97
C ALA A 366 -16.42 -26.58 -23.58
N HIS A 367 -16.60 -26.75 -22.27
CA HIS A 367 -17.56 -27.67 -21.70
C HIS A 367 -18.92 -27.02 -21.41
N SER A 368 -19.82 -27.78 -20.78
CA SER A 368 -21.16 -27.32 -20.46
C SER A 368 -21.16 -26.07 -19.58
N VAL A 369 -21.92 -25.06 -19.97
CA VAL A 369 -22.02 -23.78 -19.28
C VAL A 369 -22.80 -23.94 -17.98
N ILE A 370 -22.23 -23.49 -16.88
CA ILE A 370 -22.80 -23.52 -15.54
C ILE A 370 -23.28 -22.11 -15.18
N ARG A 371 -24.52 -21.97 -14.73
CA ARG A 371 -25.04 -20.67 -14.28
C ARG A 371 -25.09 -20.61 -12.76
N ILE A 372 -24.26 -19.73 -12.17
CA ILE A 372 -24.20 -19.53 -10.72
C ILE A 372 -25.11 -18.39 -10.32
N ARG A 373 -26.09 -18.67 -9.46
CA ARG A 373 -27.02 -17.67 -8.90
C ARG A 373 -26.81 -17.41 -7.42
N SER A 374 -26.14 -18.30 -6.71
CA SER A 374 -25.84 -18.18 -5.29
C SER A 374 -24.42 -18.62 -4.97
N GLN A 375 -23.84 -18.11 -3.89
CA GLN A 375 -22.48 -18.49 -3.45
C GLN A 375 -22.39 -19.95 -3.01
N ALA A 376 -23.47 -20.47 -2.43
CA ALA A 376 -23.57 -21.90 -2.03
C ALA A 376 -23.49 -22.85 -3.20
N ALA A 377 -23.77 -22.39 -4.44
CA ALA A 377 -23.72 -23.25 -5.64
C ALA A 377 -22.27 -23.42 -6.16
N ILE A 378 -21.30 -22.66 -5.65
CA ILE A 378 -19.92 -22.68 -6.14
C ILE A 378 -19.18 -23.94 -5.64
N GLY A 379 -19.33 -24.28 -4.37
CA GLY A 379 -18.66 -25.44 -3.76
C GLY A 379 -19.08 -26.82 -4.31
N ASN A 380 -20.11 -26.87 -5.17
CA ASN A 380 -20.61 -28.09 -5.79
C ASN A 380 -20.33 -28.16 -7.30
N ILE A 381 -19.39 -27.31 -7.80
CA ILE A 381 -19.04 -27.33 -9.22
C ILE A 381 -17.98 -28.42 -9.42
N GLU A 382 -18.35 -29.47 -10.14
CA GLU A 382 -17.40 -30.46 -10.63
C GLU A 382 -16.81 -29.94 -11.96
N PHE A 383 -15.52 -29.66 -11.98
CA PHE A 383 -14.83 -29.31 -13.20
C PHE A 383 -14.42 -30.57 -13.95
N VAL A 384 -14.93 -30.71 -15.14
CA VAL A 384 -14.53 -31.78 -16.07
C VAL A 384 -13.42 -31.19 -16.96
N GLY A 385 -12.26 -31.83 -16.99
CA GLY A 385 -11.14 -31.40 -17.79
C GLY A 385 -9.93 -32.32 -17.57
N GLY A 386 -8.78 -31.95 -18.09
CA GLY A 386 -7.51 -32.69 -17.99
C GLY A 386 -6.82 -32.89 -19.33
N GLY A 387 -7.32 -32.24 -20.38
CA GLY A 387 -6.70 -32.19 -21.72
C GLY A 387 -5.70 -31.04 -21.89
N GLY A 388 -5.41 -30.67 -23.12
CA GLY A 388 -4.67 -29.46 -23.47
C GLY A 388 -5.48 -28.19 -23.16
N THR A 389 -4.92 -26.99 -23.38
CA THR A 389 -5.56 -25.72 -23.05
C THR A 389 -5.85 -24.91 -24.32
N ASP A 390 -7.11 -24.47 -24.56
CA ASP A 390 -7.50 -23.53 -25.60
C ASP A 390 -8.53 -22.52 -25.06
N MET A 391 -8.04 -21.42 -24.49
CA MET A 391 -8.90 -20.36 -23.96
C MET A 391 -9.63 -19.59 -25.07
N GLY A 392 -9.16 -19.65 -26.30
CA GLY A 392 -9.85 -19.12 -27.46
C GLY A 392 -11.20 -19.81 -27.68
N ALA A 393 -11.26 -21.13 -27.51
CA ALA A 393 -12.50 -21.91 -27.56
C ALA A 393 -13.49 -21.49 -26.46
N GLY A 394 -13.00 -21.28 -25.24
CA GLY A 394 -13.82 -20.80 -24.11
C GLY A 394 -14.39 -19.40 -24.34
N ILE A 395 -13.58 -18.46 -24.83
CA ILE A 395 -14.00 -17.11 -25.17
C ILE A 395 -15.04 -17.15 -26.33
N ALA A 396 -14.83 -18.00 -27.33
CA ALA A 396 -15.78 -18.18 -28.43
C ALA A 396 -17.12 -18.76 -27.94
N ALA A 397 -17.09 -19.73 -27.02
CA ALA A 397 -18.29 -20.26 -26.38
C ALA A 397 -19.05 -19.19 -25.58
N ALA A 398 -18.32 -18.35 -24.83
CA ALA A 398 -18.93 -17.21 -24.14
C ALA A 398 -19.64 -16.26 -25.13
N ALA A 399 -19.05 -16.02 -26.30
CA ALA A 399 -19.65 -15.17 -27.34
C ALA A 399 -20.91 -15.77 -28.00
N GLN A 400 -21.13 -17.06 -27.86
CA GLN A 400 -22.35 -17.76 -28.37
C GLN A 400 -23.49 -17.80 -27.35
N LEU A 401 -23.26 -17.42 -26.09
CA LEU A 401 -24.32 -17.40 -25.08
C LEU A 401 -25.47 -16.46 -25.47
N ASN A 402 -26.71 -16.87 -25.11
CA ASN A 402 -27.88 -16.03 -25.29
C ASN A 402 -28.59 -15.84 -23.93
N PRO A 403 -28.63 -14.64 -23.38
CA PRO A 403 -28.04 -13.40 -23.90
C PRO A 403 -26.50 -13.35 -23.74
N LYS A 404 -25.81 -12.72 -24.69
CA LYS A 404 -24.36 -12.59 -24.66
C LYS A 404 -23.86 -11.86 -23.41
N PRO A 405 -22.74 -12.29 -22.80
CA PRO A 405 -22.07 -11.52 -21.75
C PRO A 405 -21.42 -10.27 -22.34
N HIS A 406 -21.36 -9.21 -21.57
CA HIS A 406 -20.64 -7.98 -21.94
C HIS A 406 -19.17 -8.07 -21.51
N ILE A 407 -18.92 -8.81 -20.41
CA ILE A 407 -17.61 -8.95 -19.79
C ILE A 407 -17.29 -10.43 -19.69
N VAL A 408 -16.10 -10.81 -20.12
CA VAL A 408 -15.57 -12.18 -19.95
C VAL A 408 -14.30 -12.08 -19.09
N VAL A 409 -14.24 -12.87 -18.05
CA VAL A 409 -13.05 -13.07 -17.22
C VAL A 409 -12.49 -14.45 -17.53
N VAL A 410 -11.23 -14.54 -17.92
CA VAL A 410 -10.54 -15.79 -18.22
C VAL A 410 -9.57 -16.07 -17.08
N LEU A 411 -9.63 -17.25 -16.48
CA LEU A 411 -8.65 -17.73 -15.51
C LEU A 411 -7.82 -18.84 -16.16
N THR A 412 -6.50 -18.65 -16.24
CA THR A 412 -5.56 -19.59 -16.87
C THR A 412 -4.14 -19.31 -16.41
N ASP A 413 -3.24 -20.28 -16.53
CA ASP A 413 -1.79 -20.08 -16.42
C ASP A 413 -1.19 -19.33 -17.63
N GLY A 414 -1.98 -19.18 -18.70
CA GLY A 414 -1.62 -18.42 -19.89
C GLY A 414 -0.88 -19.22 -20.98
N TYR A 415 -0.57 -20.49 -20.75
CA TYR A 415 -0.01 -21.39 -21.77
C TYR A 415 -1.07 -21.90 -22.72
N THR A 416 -1.68 -20.98 -23.46
CA THR A 416 -2.83 -21.22 -24.30
C THR A 416 -2.76 -20.38 -25.59
N PRO A 417 -3.32 -20.86 -26.71
CA PRO A 417 -3.57 -19.99 -27.85
C PRO A 417 -4.65 -18.96 -27.52
N TRP A 418 -4.38 -17.70 -27.89
CA TRP A 418 -5.30 -16.60 -27.73
C TRP A 418 -5.93 -16.23 -29.08
N PRO A 419 -7.19 -15.79 -29.13
CA PRO A 419 -7.79 -15.33 -30.38
C PRO A 419 -7.18 -14.00 -30.81
N ASP A 420 -6.89 -13.87 -32.12
CA ASP A 420 -6.28 -12.68 -32.71
C ASP A 420 -7.15 -11.42 -32.55
N GLN A 421 -8.47 -11.59 -32.50
CA GLN A 421 -9.42 -10.49 -32.47
C GLN A 421 -10.46 -10.67 -31.37
N LYS A 422 -10.87 -9.56 -30.79
CA LYS A 422 -11.95 -9.52 -29.82
C LYS A 422 -13.28 -9.97 -30.45
N PRO A 423 -13.98 -10.94 -29.85
CA PRO A 423 -15.27 -11.41 -30.38
C PRO A 423 -16.34 -10.32 -30.38
N ARG A 424 -17.16 -10.29 -31.43
CA ARG A 424 -18.25 -9.31 -31.57
C ARG A 424 -19.30 -9.47 -30.45
N GLY A 425 -19.61 -8.36 -29.80
CA GLY A 425 -20.63 -8.29 -28.74
C GLY A 425 -20.10 -8.53 -27.32
N ILE A 426 -18.84 -8.89 -27.15
CA ILE A 426 -18.12 -8.83 -25.88
C ILE A 426 -17.39 -7.48 -25.81
N GLU A 427 -17.58 -6.76 -24.74
CA GLU A 427 -17.01 -5.41 -24.59
C GLU A 427 -15.65 -5.43 -23.89
N TYR A 428 -15.52 -6.26 -22.87
CA TYR A 428 -14.30 -6.41 -22.09
C TYR A 428 -13.94 -7.87 -21.91
N VAL A 429 -12.65 -8.16 -22.07
CA VAL A 429 -12.06 -9.44 -21.68
C VAL A 429 -10.93 -9.15 -20.72
N ILE A 430 -10.94 -9.82 -19.59
CA ILE A 430 -9.92 -9.71 -18.53
C ILE A 430 -9.31 -11.09 -18.37
N ALA A 431 -8.00 -11.22 -18.56
CA ALA A 431 -7.28 -12.45 -18.29
C ALA A 431 -6.63 -12.35 -16.90
N ALA A 432 -7.01 -13.24 -16.02
CA ALA A 432 -6.39 -13.46 -14.73
C ALA A 432 -5.41 -14.61 -14.88
N LEU A 433 -4.11 -14.29 -14.86
CA LEU A 433 -3.01 -15.22 -15.14
C LEU A 433 -2.39 -15.67 -13.82
N THR A 434 -2.26 -16.98 -13.62
CA THR A 434 -1.54 -17.55 -12.48
C THR A 434 -0.03 -17.61 -12.70
N ASP A 435 0.45 -17.42 -13.94
CA ASP A 435 1.87 -17.32 -14.27
C ASP A 435 2.18 -15.97 -14.94
N LYS A 436 2.99 -15.13 -14.28
CA LYS A 436 3.42 -13.82 -14.78
C LYS A 436 4.26 -13.90 -16.06
N SER A 437 4.99 -15.00 -16.27
CA SER A 437 5.85 -15.18 -17.43
C SER A 437 5.08 -15.20 -18.75
N THR A 438 3.79 -15.59 -18.72
CA THR A 438 2.91 -15.68 -19.89
C THR A 438 2.23 -14.36 -20.26
N GLN A 439 2.38 -13.30 -19.45
CA GLN A 439 1.74 -12.00 -19.70
C GLN A 439 2.05 -11.43 -21.09
N SER A 440 3.25 -11.65 -21.60
CA SER A 440 3.68 -11.15 -22.92
C SER A 440 3.02 -11.87 -24.10
N THR A 441 2.40 -13.03 -23.89
CA THR A 441 1.71 -13.81 -24.94
C THR A 441 0.25 -13.37 -25.13
N VAL A 442 -0.29 -12.61 -24.16
CA VAL A 442 -1.69 -12.17 -24.19
C VAL A 442 -1.87 -10.99 -25.17
N PRO A 443 -2.86 -11.04 -26.06
CA PRO A 443 -3.14 -9.96 -27.00
C PRO A 443 -3.46 -8.63 -26.29
N SER A 444 -3.02 -7.51 -26.84
CA SER A 444 -3.16 -6.16 -26.25
C SER A 444 -4.61 -5.69 -26.02
N TRP A 445 -5.61 -6.33 -26.65
CA TRP A 445 -7.02 -6.02 -26.44
C TRP A 445 -7.62 -6.73 -25.21
N ILE A 446 -6.87 -7.63 -24.55
CA ILE A 446 -7.22 -8.30 -23.30
C ILE A 446 -6.54 -7.57 -22.15
N HIS A 447 -7.29 -7.21 -21.12
CA HIS A 447 -6.73 -6.64 -19.89
C HIS A 447 -6.19 -7.77 -19.01
N THR A 448 -4.91 -7.72 -18.66
CA THR A 448 -4.27 -8.75 -17.84
C THR A 448 -4.23 -8.35 -16.36
N VAL A 449 -4.43 -9.33 -15.49
CA VAL A 449 -4.24 -9.26 -14.04
C VAL A 449 -3.45 -10.49 -13.63
N ILE A 450 -2.36 -10.32 -12.90
CA ILE A 450 -1.57 -11.44 -12.40
C ILE A 450 -2.15 -11.88 -11.05
N VAL A 451 -2.46 -13.16 -10.93
CA VAL A 451 -2.97 -13.82 -9.72
C VAL A 451 -1.79 -14.52 -9.07
N GLU A 452 -1.09 -13.82 -8.18
CA GLU A 452 -0.04 -14.39 -7.32
C GLU A 452 -0.62 -14.48 -5.89
N ASP A 453 -0.49 -15.65 -5.25
CA ASP A 453 -0.88 -15.85 -3.84
C ASP A 453 0.19 -15.32 -2.87
#